data_a44cc3b9959d6293c4af3dcff1c372a3
#
_entry.id   a44cc3b9959d6293c4af3dcff1c372a3
#
_cell.length_a   1.000
_cell.length_b   1.000
_cell.length_c   1.000
_cell.angle_alpha   90.00
_cell.angle_beta   90.00
_cell.angle_gamma   90.00
#
_symmetry.space_group_name_H-M   'P 1'
#
loop_
_entity.id
_entity.type
_entity.pdbx_description
1 polymer ?
#
loop_
_entity_poly.entity_id
_entity_poly.type
_entity_poly.pdbx_seq_one_letter_code
_entity_poly.pdbx_strand_id
1 'polypeptide(L)'
;MKDQITCFVPLADKEQVAPIIEELSASPMVSRVVMLTTDEQLARSTGREDILYVPSLQSTEAIFTMARMSRGTPYLIYYTKYTPLRLGYLALERMVQVMESTHASMVYADRYQQDGDEQRPAPVIDYQRGSLRDDFEFGSVMMFRANVFRATAVTMSSSYHFAGLYDLRLRLSERAPIVHIDEYLYTEVLSDRRKSGEKIFDYVDPRNRESQIEMERACTDYLRSVGAYISPDEIKPLALDATGFTREASVIIPVRNRMRTIEDAVRSVLSQQAPFDFNLIVIDNH
;
A
#
# COMPACT_ATOMS: atom_id res chain seq x y z
N MET A 1 17.22 2.27 24.43
CA MET A 1 17.12 3.14 23.25
C MET A 1 16.02 4.15 23.53
N LYS A 2 16.32 5.45 23.61
CA LYS A 2 15.33 6.51 23.88
C LYS A 2 15.29 7.49 22.72
N ASP A 3 14.11 8.10 22.47
CA ASP A 3 13.94 9.23 21.54
C ASP A 3 14.47 8.98 20.11
N GLN A 4 14.23 7.79 19.56
CA GLN A 4 14.79 7.39 18.26
C GLN A 4 13.80 7.47 17.10
N ILE A 5 12.49 7.56 17.39
CA ILE A 5 11.45 7.43 16.37
C ILE A 5 10.60 8.69 16.33
N THR A 6 10.42 9.26 15.14
CA THR A 6 9.34 10.21 14.85
C THR A 6 8.17 9.46 14.24
N CYS A 7 6.99 9.53 14.86
CA CYS A 7 5.78 8.90 14.35
C CYS A 7 4.92 9.91 13.60
N PHE A 8 4.33 9.48 12.48
CA PHE A 8 3.37 10.25 11.69
C PHE A 8 2.03 9.51 11.69
N VAL A 9 0.97 10.22 12.03
CA VAL A 9 -0.37 9.66 12.15
C VAL A 9 -1.40 10.56 11.47
N PRO A 10 -2.48 10.02 10.89
CA PRO A 10 -3.53 10.83 10.29
C PRO A 10 -4.43 11.44 11.37
N LEU A 11 -4.81 12.67 11.18
CA LEU A 11 -5.72 13.43 12.04
C LEU A 11 -7.00 13.78 11.29
N ALA A 12 -8.13 13.24 11.74
CA ALA A 12 -9.47 13.71 11.34
C ALA A 12 -10.08 14.62 12.41
N ASP A 13 -10.02 14.19 13.67
CA ASP A 13 -10.42 14.96 14.85
C ASP A 13 -9.61 14.56 16.09
N LYS A 14 -9.76 15.32 17.17
CA LYS A 14 -8.98 15.11 18.39
C LYS A 14 -9.32 13.83 19.14
N GLU A 15 -10.57 13.40 19.11
CA GLU A 15 -11.04 12.19 19.80
C GLU A 15 -10.51 10.95 19.09
N GLN A 16 -10.51 10.99 17.76
CA GLN A 16 -10.00 9.91 16.91
C GLN A 16 -8.50 9.67 17.11
N VAL A 17 -7.68 10.74 17.19
CA VAL A 17 -6.22 10.60 17.22
C VAL A 17 -5.67 10.38 18.62
N ALA A 18 -6.39 10.76 19.68
CA ALA A 18 -5.90 10.71 21.05
C ALA A 18 -5.41 9.31 21.48
N PRO A 19 -6.17 8.20 21.28
CA PRO A 19 -5.70 6.87 21.66
C PRO A 19 -4.47 6.40 20.85
N ILE A 20 -4.29 6.89 19.61
CA ILE A 20 -3.10 6.57 18.79
C ILE A 20 -1.88 7.27 19.36
N ILE A 21 -2.02 8.55 19.74
CA ILE A 21 -0.93 9.32 20.35
C ILE A 21 -0.52 8.71 21.69
N GLU A 22 -1.49 8.35 22.53
CA GLU A 22 -1.27 7.73 23.82
C GLU A 22 -0.47 6.42 23.68
N GLU A 23 -0.90 5.54 22.79
CA GLU A 23 -0.24 4.26 22.52
C GLU A 23 1.21 4.43 22.05
N LEU A 24 1.43 5.30 21.06
CA LEU A 24 2.77 5.54 20.53
C LEU A 24 3.67 6.23 21.56
N SER A 25 3.15 7.21 22.29
CA SER A 25 3.93 7.99 23.28
C SER A 25 4.24 7.19 24.55
N ALA A 26 3.57 6.06 24.79
CA ALA A 26 3.91 5.16 25.89
C ALA A 26 5.28 4.48 25.70
N SER A 27 5.76 4.36 24.47
CA SER A 27 7.10 3.80 24.21
C SER A 27 8.20 4.83 24.41
N PRO A 28 9.24 4.51 25.20
CA PRO A 28 10.39 5.40 25.39
C PRO A 28 11.23 5.60 24.11
N MET A 29 11.00 4.81 23.08
CA MET A 29 11.67 4.96 21.79
C MET A 29 11.07 6.09 20.94
N VAL A 30 9.84 6.49 21.21
CA VAL A 30 9.16 7.54 20.45
C VAL A 30 9.58 8.91 20.98
N SER A 31 10.21 9.69 20.11
CA SER A 31 10.64 11.07 20.41
C SER A 31 9.49 12.05 20.31
N ARG A 32 8.63 11.86 19.29
CA ARG A 32 7.44 12.69 19.05
C ARG A 32 6.46 12.03 18.10
N VAL A 33 5.20 12.47 18.21
CA VAL A 33 4.13 12.13 17.28
C VAL A 33 3.73 13.40 16.52
N VAL A 34 3.73 13.32 15.19
CA VAL A 34 3.33 14.39 14.26
C VAL A 34 2.04 13.98 13.58
N MET A 35 1.06 14.85 13.60
CA MET A 35 -0.24 14.61 13.01
C MET A 35 -0.33 15.24 11.63
N LEU A 36 -0.79 14.46 10.66
CA LEU A 36 -1.04 14.90 9.28
C LEU A 36 -2.56 15.01 9.05
N THR A 37 -3.01 16.14 8.60
CA THR A 37 -4.43 16.37 8.27
C THR A 37 -4.60 16.91 6.87
N THR A 38 -5.69 16.53 6.22
CA THR A 38 -6.13 17.09 4.94
C THR A 38 -7.10 18.29 5.13
N ASP A 39 -7.38 18.64 6.38
CA ASP A 39 -8.16 19.84 6.72
C ASP A 39 -7.22 21.00 7.07
N GLU A 40 -7.10 21.94 6.14
CA GLU A 40 -6.25 23.13 6.31
C GLU A 40 -6.75 24.06 7.44
N GLN A 41 -8.06 24.12 7.66
CA GLN A 41 -8.62 24.95 8.73
C GLN A 41 -8.30 24.36 10.10
N LEU A 42 -8.38 23.04 10.23
CA LEU A 42 -7.98 22.33 11.44
C LEU A 42 -6.50 22.56 11.77
N ALA A 43 -5.60 22.43 10.78
CA ALA A 43 -4.18 22.69 10.97
C ALA A 43 -3.89 24.12 11.42
N ARG A 44 -4.54 25.12 10.79
CA ARG A 44 -4.34 26.55 11.12
C ARG A 44 -4.93 26.94 12.47
N SER A 45 -6.11 26.43 12.81
CA SER A 45 -6.85 26.81 14.02
C SER A 45 -6.18 26.35 15.30
N THR A 46 -5.40 25.27 15.25
CA THR A 46 -4.73 24.71 16.43
C THR A 46 -3.46 25.45 16.80
N GLY A 47 -2.77 26.09 15.83
CA GLY A 47 -1.49 26.79 16.04
C GLY A 47 -0.37 25.88 16.57
N ARG A 48 -0.52 24.56 16.50
CA ARG A 48 0.44 23.58 17.00
C ARG A 48 1.43 23.19 15.91
N GLU A 49 2.70 23.13 16.25
CA GLU A 49 3.79 22.74 15.33
C GLU A 49 3.80 21.25 14.94
N ASP A 50 3.08 20.42 15.70
CA ASP A 50 2.98 18.98 15.48
C ASP A 50 1.70 18.58 14.69
N ILE A 51 0.88 19.55 14.25
CA ILE A 51 -0.27 19.34 13.37
C ILE A 51 0.01 20.03 12.03
N LEU A 52 0.13 19.24 10.97
CA LEU A 52 0.55 19.73 9.66
C LEU A 52 -0.49 19.40 8.59
N TYR A 53 -0.83 20.41 7.80
CA TYR A 53 -1.64 20.21 6.61
C TYR A 53 -0.86 19.52 5.51
N VAL A 54 -1.50 18.58 4.84
CA VAL A 54 -1.04 17.96 3.60
C VAL A 54 -2.23 17.79 2.65
N PRO A 55 -2.07 17.96 1.34
CA PRO A 55 -3.19 17.89 0.39
C PRO A 55 -3.80 16.47 0.31
N SER A 56 -2.97 15.45 0.56
CA SER A 56 -3.37 14.04 0.70
C SER A 56 -2.32 13.33 1.55
N LEU A 57 -2.74 12.36 2.33
CA LEU A 57 -1.85 11.53 3.15
C LEU A 57 -0.85 10.70 2.33
N GLN A 58 -1.10 10.51 1.04
CA GLN A 58 -0.26 9.78 0.09
C GLN A 58 0.47 10.70 -0.90
N SER A 59 0.34 12.02 -0.74
CA SER A 59 0.93 13.00 -1.66
C SER A 59 2.45 13.12 -1.51
N THR A 60 3.10 13.64 -2.54
CA THR A 60 4.51 14.00 -2.49
C THR A 60 4.80 15.05 -1.40
N GLU A 61 3.88 15.98 -1.16
CA GLU A 61 3.98 16.98 -0.10
C GLU A 61 3.95 16.33 1.30
N ALA A 62 3.15 15.28 1.49
CA ALA A 62 3.17 14.50 2.74
C ALA A 62 4.53 13.85 2.95
N ILE A 63 5.11 13.25 1.90
CA ILE A 63 6.46 12.66 1.95
C ILE A 63 7.52 13.71 2.31
N PHE A 64 7.49 14.89 1.68
CA PHE A 64 8.43 15.97 1.99
C PHE A 64 8.25 16.50 3.41
N THR A 65 7.01 16.58 3.88
CA THR A 65 6.69 16.97 5.26
C THR A 65 7.26 15.96 6.26
N MET A 66 7.04 14.65 6.03
CA MET A 66 7.63 13.60 6.87
C MET A 66 9.17 13.62 6.83
N ALA A 67 9.76 13.81 5.66
CA ALA A 67 11.21 13.92 5.51
C ALA A 67 11.81 15.10 6.30
N ARG A 68 11.15 16.25 6.25
CA ARG A 68 11.55 17.46 7.02
C ARG A 68 11.41 17.25 8.52
N MET A 69 10.28 16.70 8.95
CA MET A 69 9.95 16.54 10.37
C MET A 69 10.69 15.38 11.05
N SER A 70 11.21 14.41 10.27
CA SER A 70 12.03 13.31 10.81
C SER A 70 13.49 13.66 11.03
N ARG A 71 13.89 14.94 10.89
CA ARG A 71 15.24 15.38 11.23
C ARG A 71 15.48 15.24 12.74
N GLY A 72 16.60 14.64 13.09
CA GLY A 72 16.99 14.41 14.49
C GLY A 72 16.68 13.02 15.03
N THR A 73 15.91 12.20 14.32
CA THR A 73 15.68 10.80 14.67
C THR A 73 16.21 9.84 13.59
N PRO A 74 16.76 8.67 13.96
CA PRO A 74 17.26 7.69 13.01
C PRO A 74 16.13 6.94 12.27
N TYR A 75 14.93 6.88 12.86
CA TYR A 75 13.79 6.18 12.31
C TYR A 75 12.56 7.06 12.25
N LEU A 76 11.66 6.74 11.34
CA LEU A 76 10.31 7.28 11.32
C LEU A 76 9.30 6.14 11.13
N ILE A 77 8.13 6.30 11.73
CA ILE A 77 6.95 5.45 11.52
C ILE A 77 5.88 6.27 10.82
N TYR A 78 5.24 5.64 9.83
CA TYR A 78 4.01 6.13 9.25
C TYR A 78 2.89 5.14 9.55
N TYR A 79 1.92 5.57 10.37
CA TYR A 79 0.67 4.87 10.61
C TYR A 79 -0.40 5.43 9.67
N THR A 80 -1.04 4.57 8.88
CA THR A 80 -1.87 5.00 7.74
C THR A 80 -3.38 5.00 8.01
N LYS A 81 -3.81 4.60 9.22
CA LYS A 81 -5.23 4.45 9.56
C LYS A 81 -5.69 5.49 10.58
N TYR A 82 -6.99 5.79 10.52
CA TYR A 82 -7.67 6.66 11.50
C TYR A 82 -8.20 5.89 12.72
N THR A 83 -7.99 4.59 12.78
CA THR A 83 -8.49 3.71 13.85
C THR A 83 -7.44 3.53 14.93
N PRO A 84 -7.82 3.17 16.17
CA PRO A 84 -6.87 2.93 17.23
C PRO A 84 -5.85 1.84 16.86
N LEU A 85 -4.62 2.05 17.31
CA LEU A 85 -3.49 1.13 17.19
C LEU A 85 -3.17 0.58 18.58
N ARG A 86 -2.80 -0.69 18.67
CA ARG A 86 -2.19 -1.29 19.87
C ARG A 86 -0.90 -1.97 19.47
N LEU A 87 0.20 -1.58 20.08
CA LEU A 87 1.51 -2.20 19.85
C LEU A 87 1.63 -3.50 20.66
N GLY A 88 2.26 -4.49 20.07
CA GLY A 88 2.68 -5.70 20.78
C GLY A 88 3.86 -5.42 21.71
N TYR A 89 4.15 -6.40 22.59
CA TYR A 89 5.29 -6.30 23.50
C TYR A 89 6.61 -6.15 22.71
N LEU A 90 7.38 -5.09 22.99
CA LEU A 90 8.64 -4.75 22.33
C LEU A 90 8.54 -4.64 20.80
N ALA A 91 7.38 -4.29 20.26
CA ALA A 91 7.15 -4.25 18.82
C ALA A 91 8.10 -3.27 18.09
N LEU A 92 8.29 -2.06 18.64
CA LEU A 92 9.15 -1.05 18.04
C LEU A 92 10.63 -1.44 18.13
N GLU A 93 11.05 -2.02 19.25
CA GLU A 93 12.39 -2.55 19.43
C GLU A 93 12.69 -3.66 18.42
N ARG A 94 11.71 -4.55 18.18
CA ARG A 94 11.82 -5.63 17.20
C ARG A 94 11.95 -5.09 15.78
N MET A 95 11.12 -4.12 15.40
CA MET A 95 11.21 -3.47 14.09
C MET A 95 12.57 -2.80 13.88
N VAL A 96 13.09 -2.09 14.88
CA VAL A 96 14.43 -1.48 14.81
C VAL A 96 15.52 -2.54 14.70
N GLN A 97 15.46 -3.61 15.50
CA GLN A 97 16.43 -4.70 15.45
C GLN A 97 16.51 -5.33 14.04
N VAL A 98 15.36 -5.63 13.42
CA VAL A 98 15.31 -6.19 12.07
C VAL A 98 15.85 -5.19 11.06
N MET A 99 15.45 -3.92 11.14
CA MET A 99 15.96 -2.87 10.25
C MET A 99 17.48 -2.73 10.32
N GLU A 100 18.07 -2.82 11.52
CA GLU A 100 19.54 -2.74 11.68
C GLU A 100 20.24 -3.98 11.16
N SER A 101 19.74 -5.17 11.48
CA SER A 101 20.39 -6.43 11.08
C SER A 101 20.32 -6.71 9.57
N THR A 102 19.26 -6.23 8.91
CA THR A 102 19.05 -6.42 7.46
C THR A 102 19.50 -5.24 6.60
N HIS A 103 19.91 -4.12 7.24
CA HIS A 103 20.19 -2.84 6.57
C HIS A 103 19.00 -2.34 5.72
N ALA A 104 17.77 -2.64 6.13
CA ALA A 104 16.56 -2.29 5.40
C ALA A 104 16.36 -0.77 5.33
N SER A 105 15.75 -0.32 4.23
CA SER A 105 15.21 1.04 4.07
C SER A 105 13.86 1.18 4.75
N MET A 106 13.09 0.10 4.74
CA MET A 106 11.74 0.02 5.30
C MET A 106 11.50 -1.38 5.88
N VAL A 107 10.81 -1.46 7.01
CA VAL A 107 10.27 -2.71 7.57
C VAL A 107 8.79 -2.56 7.83
N TYR A 108 8.06 -3.66 7.73
CA TYR A 108 6.63 -3.80 8.02
C TYR A 108 6.38 -5.20 8.59
N ALA A 109 5.24 -5.41 9.21
CA ALA A 109 5.00 -6.65 9.96
C ALA A 109 3.57 -7.15 9.80
N ASP A 110 3.35 -8.41 10.16
CA ASP A 110 2.04 -8.97 10.36
C ASP A 110 1.30 -8.26 11.49
N ARG A 111 -0.02 -8.33 11.45
CA ARG A 111 -0.90 -7.70 12.43
C ARG A 111 -2.08 -8.57 12.80
N TYR A 112 -2.65 -8.27 13.93
CA TYR A 112 -4.02 -8.67 14.23
C TYR A 112 -4.99 -7.59 13.78
N GLN A 113 -6.19 -8.00 13.39
CA GLN A 113 -7.34 -7.11 13.22
C GLN A 113 -8.35 -7.43 14.30
N GLN A 114 -8.81 -6.40 15.00
CA GLN A 114 -9.82 -6.50 16.05
C GLN A 114 -11.12 -5.83 15.59
N ASP A 115 -12.21 -6.60 15.56
CA ASP A 115 -13.56 -6.14 15.26
C ASP A 115 -14.45 -6.42 16.49
N GLY A 116 -14.80 -5.39 17.25
CA GLY A 116 -15.39 -5.55 18.56
C GLY A 116 -14.51 -6.40 19.49
N ASP A 117 -15.02 -7.52 19.97
CA ASP A 117 -14.28 -8.46 20.84
C ASP A 117 -13.54 -9.56 20.06
N GLU A 118 -13.75 -9.67 18.75
CA GLU A 118 -13.10 -10.66 17.91
C GLU A 118 -11.74 -10.16 17.41
N GLN A 119 -10.70 -10.95 17.66
CA GLN A 119 -9.35 -10.70 17.13
C GLN A 119 -8.96 -11.82 16.18
N ARG A 120 -8.51 -11.46 14.98
CA ARG A 120 -8.08 -12.41 13.95
C ARG A 120 -6.71 -12.04 13.39
N PRO A 121 -5.89 -13.05 13.04
CA PRO A 121 -4.63 -12.82 12.32
C PRO A 121 -4.90 -12.20 10.94
N ALA A 122 -4.08 -11.23 10.56
CA ALA A 122 -4.10 -10.60 9.25
C ALA A 122 -2.64 -10.48 8.74
N PRO A 123 -2.04 -11.60 8.30
CA PRO A 123 -0.69 -11.60 7.78
C PRO A 123 -0.61 -10.83 6.47
N VAL A 124 0.60 -10.34 6.17
CA VAL A 124 0.97 -9.75 4.89
C VAL A 124 1.96 -10.67 4.18
N ILE A 125 2.35 -10.32 2.96
CA ILE A 125 3.29 -11.12 2.18
C ILE A 125 4.64 -10.41 2.04
N ASP A 126 5.68 -11.19 1.74
CA ASP A 126 7.02 -10.66 1.48
C ASP A 126 7.03 -9.74 0.26
N TYR A 127 7.68 -8.59 0.42
CA TYR A 127 7.95 -7.70 -0.71
C TYR A 127 9.06 -8.26 -1.58
N GLN A 128 8.78 -8.41 -2.84
CA GLN A 128 9.80 -8.78 -3.82
C GLN A 128 10.26 -7.55 -4.61
N ARG A 129 11.57 -7.35 -4.68
CA ARG A 129 12.14 -6.26 -5.48
C ARG A 129 11.65 -6.36 -6.93
N GLY A 130 11.17 -5.25 -7.48
CA GLY A 130 10.54 -5.21 -8.80
C GLY A 130 9.03 -5.45 -8.79
N SER A 131 8.41 -5.65 -7.62
CA SER A 131 6.95 -5.66 -7.51
C SER A 131 6.38 -4.28 -7.83
N LEU A 132 5.53 -4.21 -8.86
CA LEU A 132 4.95 -2.96 -9.38
C LEU A 132 3.52 -2.72 -8.90
N ARG A 133 2.95 -3.62 -8.10
CA ARG A 133 1.58 -3.44 -7.58
C ARG A 133 1.47 -2.15 -6.77
N ASP A 134 0.58 -1.27 -7.17
CA ASP A 134 0.27 0.00 -6.47
C ASP A 134 -0.56 -0.24 -5.20
N ASP A 135 -1.30 -1.34 -5.14
CA ASP A 135 -2.12 -1.80 -4.01
C ASP A 135 -1.41 -2.83 -3.11
N PHE A 136 -0.06 -2.89 -3.14
CA PHE A 136 0.69 -3.82 -2.27
C PHE A 136 0.42 -3.52 -0.78
N GLU A 137 -0.01 -4.55 -0.05
CA GLU A 137 -0.41 -4.43 1.36
C GLU A 137 0.80 -4.57 2.30
N PHE A 138 1.24 -3.45 2.88
CA PHE A 138 2.29 -3.41 3.90
C PHE A 138 1.74 -3.41 5.34
N GLY A 139 0.43 -3.54 5.52
CA GLY A 139 -0.19 -3.25 6.78
C GLY A 139 -0.35 -1.75 7.01
N SER A 140 -0.73 -1.37 8.23
CA SER A 140 -0.97 0.02 8.59
C SER A 140 0.20 0.72 9.28
N VAL A 141 1.21 -0.03 9.71
CA VAL A 141 2.44 0.48 10.34
C VAL A 141 3.63 0.20 9.44
N MET A 142 4.25 1.24 8.94
CA MET A 142 5.48 1.17 8.17
C MET A 142 6.59 1.93 8.90
N MET A 143 7.72 1.27 9.18
CA MET A 143 8.90 1.93 9.75
C MET A 143 9.96 2.11 8.67
N PHE A 144 10.54 3.30 8.60
CA PHE A 144 11.56 3.65 7.63
C PHE A 144 12.85 4.10 8.31
N ARG A 145 13.98 3.82 7.68
CA ARG A 145 15.28 4.41 8.03
C ARG A 145 15.29 5.86 7.58
N ALA A 146 15.28 6.79 8.52
CA ALA A 146 15.00 8.20 8.25
C ALA A 146 16.02 8.88 7.31
N ASN A 147 17.30 8.54 7.37
CA ASN A 147 18.30 9.08 6.44
C ASN A 147 18.07 8.59 5.00
N VAL A 148 17.70 7.32 4.80
CA VAL A 148 17.38 6.76 3.48
C VAL A 148 16.09 7.36 2.96
N PHE A 149 15.06 7.48 3.80
CA PHE A 149 13.80 8.13 3.47
C PHE A 149 14.04 9.57 2.96
N ARG A 150 14.78 10.39 3.72
CA ARG A 150 15.10 11.77 3.32
C ARG A 150 15.91 11.84 2.02
N ALA A 151 16.92 10.98 1.88
CA ALA A 151 17.74 10.91 0.68
C ALA A 151 16.92 10.49 -0.56
N THR A 152 15.89 9.65 -0.36
CA THR A 152 14.98 9.26 -1.42
C THR A 152 13.99 10.37 -1.74
N ALA A 153 13.41 11.01 -0.74
CA ALA A 153 12.44 12.10 -0.93
C ALA A 153 13.00 13.22 -1.81
N VAL A 154 14.26 13.64 -1.64
CA VAL A 154 14.85 14.69 -2.46
C VAL A 154 15.06 14.30 -3.94
N THR A 155 14.95 13.02 -4.30
CA THR A 155 15.01 12.54 -5.69
C THR A 155 13.65 12.47 -6.37
N MET A 156 12.57 12.71 -5.64
CA MET A 156 11.22 12.73 -6.19
C MET A 156 11.00 14.04 -6.96
N SER A 157 10.96 13.96 -8.27
CA SER A 157 10.84 15.11 -9.17
C SER A 157 9.41 15.47 -9.56
N SER A 158 8.48 14.52 -9.38
CA SER A 158 7.07 14.69 -9.73
C SER A 158 6.24 15.00 -8.49
N SER A 159 5.30 15.94 -8.62
CA SER A 159 4.28 16.20 -7.60
C SER A 159 3.07 15.30 -7.86
N TYR A 160 2.78 14.42 -6.92
CA TYR A 160 1.64 13.51 -6.94
C TYR A 160 0.70 13.82 -5.79
N HIS A 161 -0.59 13.80 -6.06
CA HIS A 161 -1.62 13.87 -5.03
C HIS A 161 -1.91 12.49 -4.41
N PHE A 162 -1.88 11.44 -5.25
CA PHE A 162 -2.22 10.07 -4.87
C PHE A 162 -1.02 9.12 -4.86
N ALA A 163 -0.06 9.30 -5.76
CA ALA A 163 1.01 8.33 -5.98
C ALA A 163 2.33 8.64 -5.25
N GLY A 164 2.39 9.65 -4.36
CA GLY A 164 3.64 10.02 -3.70
C GLY A 164 4.24 8.93 -2.83
N LEU A 165 3.42 8.22 -2.05
CA LEU A 165 3.88 7.08 -1.23
C LEU A 165 4.30 5.89 -2.11
N TYR A 166 3.61 5.67 -3.21
CA TYR A 166 3.95 4.64 -4.19
C TYR A 166 5.28 4.92 -4.88
N ASP A 167 5.50 6.14 -5.38
CA ASP A 167 6.77 6.56 -5.97
C ASP A 167 7.93 6.46 -4.97
N LEU A 168 7.71 6.91 -3.73
CA LEU A 168 8.70 6.75 -2.66
C LEU A 168 9.08 5.27 -2.45
N ARG A 169 8.10 4.39 -2.34
CA ARG A 169 8.32 2.96 -2.13
C ARG A 169 9.15 2.33 -3.24
N LEU A 170 8.82 2.64 -4.51
CA LEU A 170 9.57 2.15 -5.66
C LEU A 170 11.04 2.59 -5.59
N ARG A 171 11.29 3.87 -5.32
CA ARG A 171 12.66 4.42 -5.19
C ARG A 171 13.41 3.89 -3.98
N LEU A 172 12.74 3.63 -2.86
CA LEU A 172 13.35 3.01 -1.69
C LEU A 172 13.86 1.60 -2.01
N SER A 173 13.09 0.83 -2.79
CA SER A 173 13.45 -0.54 -3.17
C SER A 173 14.70 -0.64 -4.04
N GLU A 174 15.09 0.44 -4.70
CA GLU A 174 16.35 0.52 -5.45
C GLU A 174 17.58 0.74 -4.54
N ARG A 175 17.36 1.37 -3.38
CA ARG A 175 18.44 1.81 -2.50
C ARG A 175 18.82 0.79 -1.45
N ALA A 176 17.83 0.11 -0.87
CA ALA A 176 18.03 -0.87 0.19
C ALA A 176 16.81 -1.79 0.30
N PRO A 177 16.93 -2.96 0.96
CA PRO A 177 15.84 -3.89 1.13
C PRO A 177 14.61 -3.27 1.80
N ILE A 178 13.42 -3.72 1.36
CA ILE A 178 12.15 -3.59 2.07
C ILE A 178 11.87 -4.96 2.68
N VAL A 179 11.76 -5.04 4.00
CA VAL A 179 11.75 -6.32 4.72
C VAL A 179 10.45 -6.51 5.46
N HIS A 180 9.81 -7.63 5.23
CA HIS A 180 8.68 -8.13 6.01
C HIS A 180 9.17 -8.82 7.29
N ILE A 181 8.50 -8.58 8.39
CA ILE A 181 8.70 -9.27 9.66
C ILE A 181 7.50 -10.21 9.84
N ASP A 182 7.71 -11.49 9.68
CA ASP A 182 6.71 -12.57 9.85
C ASP A 182 6.40 -12.77 11.35
N GLU A 183 5.97 -11.68 11.99
CA GLU A 183 5.58 -11.64 13.40
C GLU A 183 4.42 -10.64 13.56
N TYR A 184 3.43 -11.00 14.38
CA TYR A 184 2.27 -10.16 14.68
C TYR A 184 2.65 -9.09 15.71
N LEU A 185 3.17 -7.95 15.23
CA LEU A 185 3.74 -6.92 16.09
C LEU A 185 2.74 -5.88 16.59
N TYR A 186 1.53 -5.83 16.01
CA TYR A 186 0.51 -4.86 16.44
C TYR A 186 -0.90 -5.33 16.13
N THR A 187 -1.88 -4.65 16.73
CA THR A 187 -3.31 -4.84 16.46
C THR A 187 -3.91 -3.57 15.87
N GLU A 188 -4.57 -3.72 14.74
CA GLU A 188 -5.38 -2.70 14.09
C GLU A 188 -6.84 -2.86 14.53
N VAL A 189 -7.40 -1.88 15.21
CA VAL A 189 -8.81 -1.91 15.61
C VAL A 189 -9.64 -1.45 14.41
N LEU A 190 -10.56 -2.30 13.95
CA LEU A 190 -11.47 -1.98 12.86
C LEU A 190 -12.61 -1.09 13.42
N SER A 191 -12.81 0.08 12.83
CA SER A 191 -14.02 0.87 13.08
C SER A 191 -14.98 0.67 11.93
N ASP A 192 -16.18 0.18 12.23
CA ASP A 192 -17.24 0.00 11.23
C ASP A 192 -17.84 1.36 10.83
N ARG A 193 -17.07 2.15 10.07
CA ARG A 193 -17.54 3.39 9.45
C ARG A 193 -17.82 3.23 7.94
N ARG A 194 -17.82 2.01 7.41
CA ARG A 194 -18.06 1.76 5.99
C ARG A 194 -19.50 1.40 5.75
N LYS A 195 -20.16 2.17 4.89
CA LYS A 195 -21.35 1.68 4.19
C LYS A 195 -20.92 0.45 3.39
N SER A 196 -21.43 -0.71 3.78
CA SER A 196 -21.15 -2.00 3.16
C SER A 196 -21.47 -1.96 1.66
N GLY A 197 -20.59 -2.45 0.81
CA GLY A 197 -20.90 -2.88 -0.56
C GLY A 197 -20.04 -2.33 -1.70
N GLU A 198 -19.14 -1.36 -1.51
CA GLU A 198 -18.45 -0.69 -2.64
C GLU A 198 -17.03 -1.19 -2.96
N LYS A 199 -16.57 -2.31 -2.43
CA LYS A 199 -15.14 -2.69 -2.51
C LYS A 199 -14.68 -3.51 -3.72
N ILE A 200 -15.57 -4.00 -4.58
CA ILE A 200 -15.17 -5.05 -5.55
C ILE A 200 -14.66 -4.48 -6.89
N PHE A 201 -14.93 -3.23 -7.23
CA PHE A 201 -14.56 -2.64 -8.52
C PHE A 201 -14.01 -1.21 -8.45
N ASP A 202 -13.38 -0.83 -7.35
CA ASP A 202 -12.82 0.52 -7.17
C ASP A 202 -11.78 0.90 -8.24
N TYR A 203 -11.05 -0.08 -8.78
CA TYR A 203 -10.02 0.12 -9.80
C TYR A 203 -10.57 0.51 -11.20
N VAL A 204 -11.85 0.26 -11.46
CA VAL A 204 -12.50 0.65 -12.72
C VAL A 204 -13.42 1.86 -12.57
N ASP A 205 -13.51 2.45 -11.38
CA ASP A 205 -14.34 3.63 -11.13
C ASP A 205 -13.73 4.85 -11.85
N PRO A 206 -14.47 5.50 -12.77
CA PRO A 206 -13.98 6.71 -13.45
C PRO A 206 -13.59 7.85 -12.50
N ARG A 207 -14.10 7.86 -11.26
CA ARG A 207 -13.74 8.82 -10.21
C ARG A 207 -12.30 8.67 -9.75
N ASN A 208 -11.70 7.48 -9.93
CA ASN A 208 -10.33 7.17 -9.55
C ASN A 208 -9.33 7.35 -10.71
N ARG A 209 -9.77 7.91 -11.84
CA ARG A 209 -8.93 8.04 -13.04
C ARG A 209 -7.65 8.84 -12.79
N GLU A 210 -7.72 9.92 -12.02
CA GLU A 210 -6.53 10.73 -11.70
C GLU A 210 -5.51 9.94 -10.89
N SER A 211 -5.97 9.17 -9.90
CA SER A 211 -5.11 8.27 -9.13
C SER A 211 -4.43 7.22 -10.01
N GLN A 212 -5.19 6.61 -10.94
CA GLN A 212 -4.64 5.62 -11.88
C GLN A 212 -3.56 6.22 -12.78
N ILE A 213 -3.80 7.43 -13.31
CA ILE A 213 -2.82 8.14 -14.15
C ILE A 213 -1.53 8.45 -13.38
N GLU A 214 -1.65 8.88 -12.13
CA GLU A 214 -0.48 9.14 -11.29
C GLU A 214 0.29 7.85 -10.97
N MET A 215 -0.39 6.75 -10.63
CA MET A 215 0.24 5.45 -10.38
C MET A 215 0.96 4.92 -11.63
N GLU A 216 0.33 5.00 -12.81
CA GLU A 216 0.95 4.64 -14.08
C GLU A 216 2.21 5.48 -14.36
N ARG A 217 2.14 6.79 -14.14
CA ARG A 217 3.28 7.68 -14.32
C ARG A 217 4.43 7.34 -13.37
N ALA A 218 4.16 7.15 -12.10
CA ALA A 218 5.17 6.77 -11.10
C ALA A 218 5.83 5.43 -11.44
N CYS A 219 5.02 4.43 -11.85
CA CYS A 219 5.51 3.14 -12.31
C CYS A 219 6.39 3.26 -13.57
N THR A 220 5.96 4.05 -14.55
CA THR A 220 6.69 4.28 -15.80
C THR A 220 8.05 4.95 -15.53
N ASP A 221 8.08 5.96 -14.67
CA ASP A 221 9.31 6.64 -14.28
C ASP A 221 10.29 5.69 -13.56
N TYR A 222 9.76 4.83 -12.70
CA TYR A 222 10.55 3.77 -12.07
C TYR A 222 11.12 2.78 -13.11
N LEU A 223 10.29 2.26 -14.02
CA LEU A 223 10.75 1.32 -15.06
C LEU A 223 11.86 1.93 -15.94
N ARG A 224 11.76 3.23 -16.23
CA ARG A 224 12.84 3.95 -16.94
C ARG A 224 14.10 4.04 -16.12
N SER A 225 13.99 4.33 -14.82
CA SER A 225 15.14 4.47 -13.92
C SER A 225 15.94 3.17 -13.78
N VAL A 226 15.26 2.02 -13.78
CA VAL A 226 15.90 0.70 -13.68
C VAL A 226 16.21 0.05 -15.02
N GLY A 227 15.94 0.72 -16.15
CA GLY A 227 16.20 0.22 -17.51
C GLY A 227 15.27 -0.93 -17.94
N ALA A 228 14.08 -1.04 -17.34
CA ALA A 228 13.10 -2.07 -17.63
C ALA A 228 11.88 -1.56 -18.43
N TYR A 229 11.88 -0.29 -18.82
CA TYR A 229 10.82 0.26 -19.66
C TYR A 229 10.96 -0.22 -21.10
N ILE A 230 9.88 -0.80 -21.63
CA ILE A 230 9.76 -1.21 -23.03
C ILE A 230 8.81 -0.23 -23.71
N SER A 231 9.29 0.46 -24.74
CA SER A 231 8.43 1.35 -25.54
C SER A 231 7.41 0.52 -26.33
N PRO A 232 6.15 0.99 -26.48
CA PRO A 232 5.19 0.38 -27.37
C PRO A 232 5.71 0.18 -28.82
N ASP A 233 6.60 1.09 -29.27
CA ASP A 233 7.21 1.02 -30.60
C ASP A 233 8.22 -0.13 -30.76
N GLU A 234 8.71 -0.68 -29.65
CA GLU A 234 9.62 -1.84 -29.62
C GLU A 234 8.89 -3.16 -29.66
N ILE A 235 7.56 -3.16 -29.47
CA ILE A 235 6.72 -4.36 -29.51
C ILE A 235 6.54 -4.78 -30.97
N LYS A 236 7.15 -5.90 -31.32
CA LYS A 236 6.95 -6.46 -32.67
C LYS A 236 5.60 -7.20 -32.72
N PRO A 237 4.76 -6.91 -33.72
CA PRO A 237 3.54 -7.69 -33.93
C PRO A 237 3.87 -9.17 -34.07
N LEU A 238 3.12 -10.02 -33.40
CA LEU A 238 3.22 -11.47 -33.59
C LEU A 238 2.64 -11.84 -34.96
N ALA A 239 3.43 -12.54 -35.79
CA ALA A 239 2.92 -13.18 -36.98
C ALA A 239 2.15 -14.46 -36.57
N LEU A 240 0.85 -14.33 -36.41
CA LEU A 240 -0.02 -15.46 -35.98
C LEU A 240 -0.35 -16.45 -37.11
N ASP A 241 -0.02 -16.11 -38.37
CA ASP A 241 -0.42 -16.85 -39.58
C ASP A 241 0.15 -18.27 -39.66
N ALA A 242 1.14 -18.61 -38.86
CA ALA A 242 1.84 -19.92 -38.89
C ALA A 242 1.45 -20.84 -37.71
N THR A 243 0.51 -20.48 -36.88
CA THR A 243 0.31 -21.19 -35.59
C THR A 243 -0.58 -22.43 -35.66
N GLY A 244 -1.31 -22.64 -36.76
CA GLY A 244 -2.14 -23.83 -36.94
C GLY A 244 -3.17 -24.08 -35.83
N PHE A 245 -3.66 -23.02 -35.18
CA PHE A 245 -4.72 -23.17 -34.18
C PHE A 245 -5.97 -23.78 -34.79
N THR A 246 -6.50 -24.82 -34.17
CA THR A 246 -7.73 -25.51 -34.62
C THR A 246 -8.99 -24.80 -34.17
N ARG A 247 -8.87 -23.81 -33.26
CA ARG A 247 -9.97 -22.97 -32.77
C ARG A 247 -9.50 -21.54 -32.72
N GLU A 248 -10.36 -20.61 -33.07
CA GLU A 248 -10.05 -19.18 -33.03
C GLU A 248 -10.10 -18.60 -31.62
N ALA A 249 -10.96 -19.16 -30.75
CA ALA A 249 -11.09 -18.73 -29.37
C ALA A 249 -11.31 -19.89 -28.40
N SER A 250 -10.85 -19.74 -27.17
CA SER A 250 -11.21 -20.60 -26.06
C SER A 250 -11.81 -19.74 -24.94
N VAL A 251 -13.01 -20.10 -24.50
CA VAL A 251 -13.61 -19.49 -23.29
C VAL A 251 -13.16 -20.29 -22.10
N ILE A 252 -12.51 -19.64 -21.13
CA ILE A 252 -11.99 -20.27 -19.91
C ILE A 252 -12.82 -19.81 -18.73
N ILE A 253 -13.44 -20.75 -18.00
CA ILE A 253 -14.21 -20.49 -16.78
C ILE A 253 -13.46 -21.11 -15.60
N PRO A 254 -12.69 -20.31 -14.82
CA PRO A 254 -12.14 -20.79 -13.56
C PRO A 254 -13.24 -20.83 -12.50
N VAL A 255 -13.38 -21.95 -11.80
CA VAL A 255 -14.38 -22.14 -10.75
C VAL A 255 -13.77 -22.72 -9.50
N ARG A 256 -14.36 -22.37 -8.35
CA ARG A 256 -14.12 -23.00 -7.06
C ARG A 256 -15.43 -22.99 -6.27
N ASN A 257 -15.95 -24.19 -5.93
CA ASN A 257 -17.17 -24.36 -5.12
C ASN A 257 -18.38 -23.56 -5.65
N ARG A 258 -18.63 -23.57 -6.99
CA ARG A 258 -19.69 -22.80 -7.66
C ARG A 258 -20.83 -23.66 -8.22
N MET A 259 -21.23 -24.72 -7.51
CA MET A 259 -22.28 -25.65 -7.98
C MET A 259 -23.58 -24.98 -8.40
N ARG A 260 -23.95 -23.85 -7.76
CA ARG A 260 -25.21 -23.15 -8.06
C ARG A 260 -25.20 -22.37 -9.37
N THR A 261 -24.04 -21.96 -9.86
CA THR A 261 -23.90 -21.01 -10.98
C THR A 261 -23.14 -21.56 -12.17
N ILE A 262 -22.41 -22.68 -12.00
CA ILE A 262 -21.58 -23.22 -13.08
C ILE A 262 -22.40 -23.72 -14.27
N GLU A 263 -23.54 -24.34 -14.04
CA GLU A 263 -24.40 -24.83 -15.11
C GLU A 263 -24.91 -23.67 -15.98
N ASP A 264 -25.38 -22.59 -15.37
CA ASP A 264 -25.84 -21.40 -16.07
C ASP A 264 -24.72 -20.74 -16.87
N ALA A 265 -23.49 -20.64 -16.29
CA ALA A 265 -22.35 -20.10 -16.99
C ALA A 265 -21.95 -20.92 -18.20
N VAL A 266 -21.88 -22.26 -18.07
CA VAL A 266 -21.59 -23.18 -19.17
C VAL A 266 -22.67 -23.07 -20.26
N ARG A 267 -23.94 -23.08 -19.87
CA ARG A 267 -25.08 -22.97 -20.82
C ARG A 267 -25.04 -21.63 -21.56
N SER A 268 -24.73 -20.53 -20.85
CA SER A 268 -24.58 -19.20 -21.45
C SER A 268 -23.50 -19.19 -22.52
N VAL A 269 -22.31 -19.76 -22.25
CA VAL A 269 -21.22 -19.84 -23.22
C VAL A 269 -21.62 -20.70 -24.43
N LEU A 270 -22.17 -21.88 -24.20
CA LEU A 270 -22.53 -22.81 -25.27
C LEU A 270 -23.71 -22.33 -26.15
N SER A 271 -24.50 -21.38 -25.64
CA SER A 271 -25.59 -20.75 -26.41
C SER A 271 -25.14 -19.55 -27.24
N GLN A 272 -23.88 -19.12 -27.15
CA GLN A 272 -23.36 -17.99 -27.94
C GLN A 272 -23.33 -18.33 -29.43
N GLN A 273 -23.73 -17.35 -30.23
CA GLN A 273 -23.59 -17.41 -31.69
C GLN A 273 -22.37 -16.59 -32.09
N ALA A 274 -21.37 -17.23 -32.63
CA ALA A 274 -20.14 -16.59 -33.09
C ALA A 274 -19.90 -16.96 -34.57
N PRO A 275 -19.28 -16.06 -35.37
CA PRO A 275 -18.94 -16.35 -36.77
C PRO A 275 -17.68 -17.24 -36.88
N PHE A 276 -17.17 -17.74 -35.77
CA PHE A 276 -15.97 -18.56 -35.67
C PHE A 276 -16.14 -19.70 -34.67
N ASP A 277 -15.30 -20.72 -34.80
CA ASP A 277 -15.28 -21.86 -33.87
C ASP A 277 -14.59 -21.52 -32.56
N PHE A 278 -15.22 -21.87 -31.47
CA PHE A 278 -14.64 -21.74 -30.13
C PHE A 278 -14.84 -23.01 -29.29
N ASN A 279 -14.09 -23.18 -28.24
CA ASN A 279 -14.31 -24.21 -27.24
C ASN A 279 -14.45 -23.59 -25.83
N LEU A 280 -15.00 -24.38 -24.93
CA LEU A 280 -15.10 -24.04 -23.51
C LEU A 280 -14.21 -24.94 -22.69
N ILE A 281 -13.41 -24.32 -21.80
CA ILE A 281 -12.55 -24.98 -20.83
C ILE A 281 -13.00 -24.57 -19.44
N VAL A 282 -13.44 -25.56 -18.64
CA VAL A 282 -13.77 -25.32 -17.22
C VAL A 282 -12.58 -25.80 -16.39
N ILE A 283 -12.03 -24.91 -15.57
CA ILE A 283 -10.91 -25.20 -14.66
C ILE A 283 -11.47 -25.17 -13.24
N ASP A 284 -11.60 -26.36 -12.62
CA ASP A 284 -11.94 -26.45 -11.21
C ASP A 284 -10.70 -26.30 -10.35
N ASN A 285 -10.65 -25.24 -9.56
CA ASN A 285 -9.57 -24.94 -8.64
C ASN A 285 -9.93 -25.52 -7.25
N HIS A 286 -9.75 -26.80 -7.11
CA HIS A 286 -10.12 -27.59 -5.91
C HIS A 286 -9.37 -27.13 -4.66
#